data_7539415efac9aa867a9eed1d9ecd556a
#
_entry.id   7539415efac9aa867a9eed1d9ecd556a
#
_cell.length_a   1.000
_cell.length_b   1.000
_cell.length_c   1.000
_cell.angle_alpha   90.00
_cell.angle_beta   90.00
_cell.angle_gamma   90.00
#
_symmetry.space_group_name_H-M   'P 1'
#
loop_
_entity.id
_entity.type
_entity.pdbx_description
1 polymer ?
#
loop_
_entity_poly.entity_id
_entity_poly.type
_entity_poly.pdbx_seq_one_letter_code
_entity_poly.pdbx_strand_id
1 'polypeptide(L)'
;MSENWKTGTFVHLDLTVPDAPGMRDFYAAVVGWKPEPLGGDWMMLAPDGTPATGICHARGENADLPPQWLAYIAVDDLDACLAAAREHGGEVVAGPKGEGEGSYAVIRDPEGAVLALIRRGTTCTT
;
A
#
# COMPACT_ATOMS: atom_id res chain seq x y z
N MET A 1 6.95 5.67 -12.60
CA MET A 1 6.86 4.57 -11.64
C MET A 1 5.73 3.62 -11.99
N SER A 2 4.49 4.08 -11.84
CA SER A 2 3.37 3.20 -12.08
C SER A 2 3.22 2.81 -13.55
N GLU A 3 3.84 3.53 -14.45
CA GLU A 3 3.76 3.19 -15.87
C GLU A 3 4.41 1.85 -16.17
N ASN A 4 5.26 1.36 -15.26
CA ASN A 4 5.88 0.05 -15.43
C ASN A 4 5.12 -1.06 -14.72
N TRP A 5 4.02 -0.70 -14.08
CA TRP A 5 3.23 -1.69 -13.35
C TRP A 5 2.39 -2.51 -14.33
N LYS A 6 2.33 -3.80 -14.09
CA LYS A 6 1.46 -4.67 -14.86
C LYS A 6 0.19 -4.92 -14.07
N THR A 7 -0.95 -4.77 -14.73
CA THR A 7 -2.21 -4.99 -14.06
C THR A 7 -2.27 -6.43 -13.53
N GLY A 8 -2.80 -6.58 -12.33
CA GLY A 8 -2.92 -7.89 -11.71
C GLY A 8 -1.69 -8.39 -10.99
N THR A 9 -0.65 -7.57 -10.89
CA THR A 9 0.58 -7.98 -10.19
C THR A 9 0.78 -7.15 -8.94
N PHE A 10 1.52 -7.70 -7.98
CA PHE A 10 1.92 -6.95 -6.79
C PHE A 10 2.99 -5.94 -7.16
N VAL A 11 2.78 -4.69 -6.79
CA VAL A 11 3.68 -3.61 -7.19
C VAL A 11 4.22 -2.80 -6.03
N HIS A 12 3.72 -3.01 -4.83
CA HIS A 12 4.13 -2.21 -3.68
C HIS A 12 3.84 -2.97 -2.40
N LEU A 13 4.57 -2.59 -1.35
CA LEU A 13 4.39 -3.19 -0.03
C LEU A 13 4.77 -2.12 0.98
N ASP A 14 3.92 -1.87 1.96
CA ASP A 14 4.28 -0.95 3.03
C ASP A 14 3.62 -1.36 4.34
N LEU A 15 4.01 -0.67 5.40
CA LEU A 15 3.51 -0.94 6.74
C LEU A 15 2.87 0.33 7.27
N THR A 16 1.62 0.24 7.69
CA THR A 16 0.91 1.35 8.30
C THR A 16 0.52 0.94 9.71
N VAL A 17 1.06 1.63 10.70
CA VAL A 17 0.92 1.24 12.11
C VAL A 17 0.79 2.46 13.00
N PRO A 18 0.17 2.31 14.18
CA PRO A 18 0.06 3.44 15.10
C PRO A 18 1.40 3.97 15.60
N ASP A 19 2.33 3.06 15.89
CA ASP A 19 3.65 3.47 16.36
C ASP A 19 4.68 3.34 15.25
N ALA A 20 4.54 4.19 14.24
CA ALA A 20 5.45 4.15 13.10
C ALA A 20 6.90 4.43 13.50
N PRO A 21 7.20 5.40 14.39
CA PRO A 21 8.61 5.61 14.81
C PRO A 21 9.20 4.38 15.48
N GLY A 22 8.43 3.68 16.29
CA GLY A 22 8.91 2.45 16.93
C GLY A 22 9.23 1.37 15.91
N MET A 23 8.39 1.24 14.90
CA MET A 23 8.62 0.23 13.86
C MET A 23 9.76 0.63 12.94
N ARG A 24 9.89 1.92 12.67
CA ARG A 24 11.06 2.42 11.93
C ARG A 24 12.35 1.96 12.62
N ASP A 25 12.42 2.17 13.93
CA ASP A 25 13.63 1.81 14.67
C ASP A 25 13.81 0.30 14.78
N PHE A 26 12.72 -0.42 14.97
CA PHE A 26 12.77 -1.87 15.05
C PHE A 26 13.37 -2.46 13.76
N TYR A 27 12.84 -2.05 12.62
CA TYR A 27 13.32 -2.62 11.36
C TYR A 27 14.70 -2.12 10.97
N ALA A 28 15.04 -0.90 11.38
CA ALA A 28 16.42 -0.43 11.18
C ALA A 28 17.40 -1.35 11.91
N ALA A 29 17.05 -1.77 13.12
CA ALA A 29 17.92 -2.63 13.90
C ALA A 29 17.92 -4.07 13.37
N VAL A 30 16.78 -4.58 12.97
CA VAL A 30 16.65 -6.00 12.60
C VAL A 30 17.15 -6.27 11.19
N VAL A 31 16.83 -5.39 10.25
CA VAL A 31 17.09 -5.63 8.83
C VAL A 31 18.27 -4.79 8.32
N GLY A 32 18.61 -3.73 9.05
CA GLY A 32 19.65 -2.83 8.59
C GLY A 32 19.15 -1.75 7.66
N TRP A 33 17.85 -1.56 7.57
CA TRP A 33 17.30 -0.50 6.75
C TRP A 33 17.66 0.87 7.30
N LYS A 34 17.79 1.83 6.40
CA LYS A 34 18.07 3.22 6.78
C LYS A 34 16.81 4.04 6.55
N PRO A 35 16.28 4.69 7.59
CA PRO A 35 15.06 5.50 7.43
C PRO A 35 15.39 6.84 6.79
N GLU A 36 14.52 7.25 5.86
CA GLU A 36 14.60 8.55 5.22
C GLU A 36 13.25 9.23 5.37
N PRO A 37 13.20 10.40 5.98
CA PRO A 37 11.91 11.09 6.19
C PRO A 37 11.20 11.35 4.86
N LEU A 38 9.89 11.16 4.87
CA LEU A 38 9.07 11.35 3.69
C LEU A 38 7.70 11.85 4.14
N GLY A 39 7.55 13.18 4.22
CA GLY A 39 6.27 13.79 4.53
C GLY A 39 5.62 13.33 5.83
N GLY A 40 6.38 13.16 6.89
CA GLY A 40 5.85 12.70 8.17
C GLY A 40 5.91 11.21 8.37
N ASP A 41 6.19 10.47 7.31
CA ASP A 41 6.40 9.03 7.36
C ASP A 41 7.85 8.76 6.96
N TRP A 42 8.17 7.52 6.65
CA TRP A 42 9.54 7.17 6.27
C TRP A 42 9.59 6.25 5.08
N MET A 43 10.55 6.52 4.20
CA MET A 43 10.98 5.57 3.20
C MET A 43 12.13 4.79 3.80
N MET A 44 12.05 3.48 3.83
CA MET A 44 13.14 2.66 4.35
C MET A 44 14.02 2.24 3.18
N LEU A 45 15.31 2.49 3.32
CA LEU A 45 16.27 2.16 2.28
C LEU A 45 17.07 0.94 2.69
N ALA A 46 17.35 0.07 1.74
CA ALA A 46 18.25 -1.05 1.96
C ALA A 46 19.66 -0.51 2.22
N PRO A 47 20.57 -1.34 2.77
CA PRO A 47 21.94 -0.86 3.07
C PRO A 47 22.65 -0.23 1.87
N ASP A 48 22.33 -0.65 0.65
CA ASP A 48 22.95 -0.08 -0.54
C ASP A 48 22.23 1.17 -1.05
N GLY A 49 21.21 1.65 -0.32
CA GLY A 49 20.46 2.83 -0.72
C GLY A 49 19.26 2.57 -1.57
N THR A 50 19.00 1.32 -1.94
CA THR A 50 17.83 0.99 -2.74
C THR A 50 16.56 1.19 -1.90
N PRO A 51 15.56 1.91 -2.41
CA PRO A 51 14.28 2.03 -1.69
C PRO A 51 13.64 0.66 -1.51
N ALA A 52 13.26 0.35 -0.28
CA ALA A 52 12.69 -0.95 0.05
C ALA A 52 11.20 -0.88 0.28
N THR A 53 10.75 0.01 1.16
CA THR A 53 9.34 0.06 1.52
C THR A 53 9.06 1.35 2.28
N GLY A 54 7.77 1.58 2.58
CA GLY A 54 7.37 2.70 3.41
C GLY A 54 6.89 2.23 4.77
N ILE A 55 7.15 3.04 5.80
CA ILE A 55 6.57 2.84 7.13
C ILE A 55 5.79 4.11 7.43
N CYS A 56 4.50 3.97 7.62
CA CYS A 56 3.57 5.09 7.68
C CYS A 56 2.75 5.04 8.96
N HIS A 57 2.28 6.22 9.39
CA HIS A 57 1.39 6.32 10.53
C HIS A 57 -0.02 5.90 10.17
N ALA A 58 -0.63 5.09 11.02
CA ALA A 58 -2.05 4.77 10.87
C ALA A 58 -2.85 5.97 11.33
N ARG A 59 -3.56 6.59 10.38
CA ARG A 59 -4.36 7.78 10.68
C ARG A 59 -5.47 7.91 9.62
N GLY A 60 -6.47 8.73 9.93
CA GLY A 60 -7.58 8.92 9.04
C GLY A 60 -8.31 7.63 8.82
N GLU A 61 -8.63 7.33 7.58
CA GLU A 61 -9.33 6.08 7.26
C GLU A 61 -8.49 4.85 7.50
N ASN A 62 -7.18 5.03 7.62
CA ASN A 62 -6.28 3.89 7.84
C ASN A 62 -6.01 3.64 9.32
N ALA A 63 -6.64 4.42 10.22
CA ALA A 63 -6.36 4.31 11.65
C ALA A 63 -6.73 2.94 12.23
N ASP A 64 -7.73 2.30 11.65
CA ASP A 64 -8.23 1.02 12.17
C ASP A 64 -7.73 -0.19 11.40
N LEU A 65 -6.80 0.01 10.47
CA LEU A 65 -6.24 -1.13 9.74
C LEU A 65 -5.40 -1.98 10.70
N PRO A 66 -5.48 -3.30 10.58
CA PRO A 66 -4.63 -4.15 11.42
C PRO A 66 -3.16 -3.90 11.09
N PRO A 67 -2.27 -3.98 12.09
CA PRO A 67 -0.85 -3.79 11.85
C PRO A 67 -0.32 -4.98 11.05
N GLN A 68 -0.01 -4.74 9.80
CA GLN A 68 0.46 -5.79 8.92
C GLN A 68 1.13 -5.18 7.71
N TRP A 69 1.98 -5.95 7.07
CA TRP A 69 2.56 -5.56 5.80
C TRP A 69 1.47 -5.64 4.76
N LEU A 70 1.20 -4.50 4.12
CA LEU A 70 0.09 -4.38 3.18
C LEU A 70 0.65 -4.45 1.77
N ALA A 71 0.23 -5.46 1.02
CA ALA A 71 0.64 -5.65 -0.36
C ALA A 71 -0.38 -4.99 -1.28
N TYR A 72 0.09 -4.43 -2.38
CA TYR A 72 -0.74 -3.70 -3.34
C TYR A 72 -0.70 -4.38 -4.69
N ILE A 73 -1.87 -4.63 -5.25
CA ILE A 73 -1.99 -5.16 -6.61
C ILE A 73 -2.41 -4.01 -7.52
N ALA A 74 -1.71 -3.86 -8.65
CA ALA A 74 -2.03 -2.82 -9.62
C ALA A 74 -3.26 -3.23 -10.43
N VAL A 75 -4.17 -2.28 -10.62
CA VAL A 75 -5.38 -2.50 -11.40
C VAL A 75 -5.61 -1.30 -12.30
N ASP A 76 -6.39 -1.50 -13.36
CA ASP A 76 -6.69 -0.41 -14.29
C ASP A 76 -7.93 0.37 -13.87
N ASP A 77 -8.97 -0.33 -13.45
CA ASP A 77 -10.24 0.30 -13.06
C ASP A 77 -10.53 -0.05 -11.62
N LEU A 78 -10.10 0.84 -10.72
CA LEU A 78 -10.25 0.58 -9.29
C LEU A 78 -11.70 0.44 -8.89
N ASP A 79 -12.58 1.32 -9.38
CA ASP A 79 -13.99 1.26 -8.99
C ASP A 79 -14.64 -0.05 -9.41
N ALA A 80 -14.33 -0.53 -10.60
CA ALA A 80 -14.87 -1.80 -11.07
C ALA A 80 -14.38 -2.97 -10.21
N CYS A 81 -13.09 -2.90 -9.80
CA CYS A 81 -12.54 -3.93 -8.92
C CYS A 81 -13.21 -3.94 -7.56
N LEU A 82 -13.50 -2.76 -7.02
CA LEU A 82 -14.16 -2.68 -5.71
C LEU A 82 -15.59 -3.21 -5.78
N ALA A 83 -16.29 -2.91 -6.87
CA ALA A 83 -17.63 -3.46 -7.06
C ALA A 83 -17.60 -4.98 -7.16
N ALA A 84 -16.62 -5.50 -7.89
CA ALA A 84 -16.46 -6.95 -8.02
C ALA A 84 -16.11 -7.60 -6.69
N ALA A 85 -15.28 -6.94 -5.89
CA ALA A 85 -14.92 -7.47 -4.57
C ALA A 85 -16.17 -7.65 -3.71
N ARG A 86 -17.04 -6.64 -3.69
CA ARG A 86 -18.28 -6.73 -2.92
C ARG A 86 -19.19 -7.82 -3.46
N GLU A 87 -19.27 -7.92 -4.77
CA GLU A 87 -20.14 -8.90 -5.42
C GLU A 87 -19.69 -10.32 -5.14
N HIS A 88 -18.41 -10.53 -4.97
CA HIS A 88 -17.85 -11.88 -4.78
C HIS A 88 -17.50 -12.19 -3.32
N GLY A 89 -18.11 -11.47 -2.38
CA GLY A 89 -18.01 -11.87 -0.97
C GLY A 89 -16.94 -11.15 -0.17
N GLY A 90 -16.23 -10.23 -0.78
CA GLY A 90 -15.26 -9.42 -0.05
C GLY A 90 -15.87 -8.13 0.44
N GLU A 91 -15.04 -7.30 1.06
CA GLU A 91 -15.51 -5.98 1.50
C GLU A 91 -14.41 -4.95 1.32
N VAL A 92 -14.83 -3.70 1.19
CA VAL A 92 -13.90 -2.58 1.11
C VAL A 92 -13.70 -2.07 2.54
N VAL A 93 -12.46 -2.15 3.01
CA VAL A 93 -12.13 -1.80 4.40
C VAL A 93 -11.81 -0.31 4.51
N ALA A 94 -11.15 0.25 3.52
CA ALA A 94 -10.77 1.65 3.52
C ALA A 94 -10.64 2.17 2.10
N GLY A 95 -10.94 3.45 1.91
CA GLY A 95 -10.83 4.10 0.62
C GLY A 95 -12.06 3.94 -0.24
N PRO A 96 -11.97 4.31 -1.52
CA PRO A 96 -10.75 4.68 -2.23
C PRO A 96 -10.19 6.03 -1.78
N LYS A 97 -8.87 6.16 -1.87
CA LYS A 97 -8.15 7.37 -1.52
C LYS A 97 -7.40 7.87 -2.74
N GLY A 98 -7.36 9.19 -2.89
CA GLY A 98 -6.72 9.81 -4.03
C GLY A 98 -7.57 9.72 -5.27
N GLU A 99 -7.06 10.25 -6.36
CA GLU A 99 -7.75 10.27 -7.64
C GLU A 99 -6.76 9.90 -8.73
N GLY A 100 -7.28 9.22 -9.77
CA GLY A 100 -6.45 8.87 -10.90
C GLY A 100 -5.37 7.85 -10.56
N GLU A 101 -4.24 8.03 -11.20
CA GLU A 101 -3.11 7.13 -10.97
C GLU A 101 -2.68 7.20 -9.51
N GLY A 102 -2.46 6.04 -8.92
CA GLY A 102 -2.02 5.98 -7.53
C GLY A 102 -3.15 5.97 -6.52
N SER A 103 -4.40 6.15 -6.95
CA SER A 103 -5.51 6.00 -6.03
C SER A 103 -5.60 4.54 -5.60
N TYR A 104 -6.00 4.32 -4.35
CA TYR A 104 -5.98 2.95 -3.83
C TYR A 104 -7.10 2.73 -2.84
N ALA A 105 -7.40 1.48 -2.60
CA ALA A 105 -8.35 1.08 -1.58
C ALA A 105 -7.89 -0.22 -0.96
N VAL A 106 -8.28 -0.45 0.28
CA VAL A 106 -7.94 -1.66 1.01
C VAL A 106 -9.16 -2.54 1.05
N ILE A 107 -8.99 -3.80 0.72
CA ILE A 107 -10.11 -4.75 0.71
C ILE A 107 -9.78 -5.94 1.60
N ARG A 108 -10.84 -6.61 2.04
CA ARG A 108 -10.73 -7.88 2.76
C ARG A 108 -11.37 -8.93 1.86
N ASP A 109 -10.66 -10.03 1.61
CA ASP A 109 -11.23 -11.09 0.79
C ASP A 109 -12.16 -11.98 1.61
N PRO A 110 -12.86 -12.92 0.97
CA PRO A 110 -13.83 -13.77 1.70
C PRO A 110 -13.25 -14.60 2.83
N GLU A 111 -11.94 -14.82 2.84
CA GLU A 111 -11.28 -15.57 3.92
C GLU A 111 -10.76 -14.65 5.02
N GLY A 112 -10.90 -13.33 4.85
CA GLY A 112 -10.44 -12.39 5.84
C GLY A 112 -9.05 -11.82 5.58
N ALA A 113 -8.41 -12.18 4.49
CA ALA A 113 -7.10 -11.62 4.16
C ALA A 113 -7.26 -10.21 3.62
N VAL A 114 -6.32 -9.34 3.99
CA VAL A 114 -6.40 -7.92 3.67
C VAL A 114 -5.26 -7.55 2.73
N LEU A 115 -5.60 -6.82 1.67
CA LEU A 115 -4.59 -6.26 0.78
C LEU A 115 -5.15 -5.00 0.14
N ALA A 116 -4.32 -4.30 -0.63
CA ALA A 116 -4.75 -3.07 -1.29
C ALA A 116 -4.76 -3.25 -2.80
N LEU A 117 -5.63 -2.50 -3.44
CA LEU A 117 -5.66 -2.38 -4.89
C LEU A 117 -5.27 -0.94 -5.20
N ILE A 118 -4.38 -0.76 -6.17
CA ILE A 118 -3.90 0.56 -6.53
C ILE A 118 -4.03 0.76 -8.04
N ARG A 119 -4.55 1.92 -8.42
CA ARG A 119 -4.76 2.20 -9.83
C ARG A 119 -3.43 2.55 -10.48
N ARG A 120 -3.07 1.81 -11.51
CA ARG A 120 -1.84 2.12 -12.24
C ARG A 120 -2.09 3.23 -13.24
N GLY A 121 -1.01 3.85 -13.70
CA GLY A 121 -1.11 4.86 -14.72
C GLY A 121 -1.51 4.23 -16.04
N THR A 122 -2.34 4.95 -16.77
CA THR A 122 -2.81 4.47 -18.07
C THR A 122 -2.23 5.25 -19.20
N THR A 123 -1.50 6.30 -18.88
CA THR A 123 -0.98 7.18 -19.90
C THR A 123 0.15 6.58 -20.69
N CYS A 124 0.67 5.50 -20.22
CA CYS A 124 1.72 4.80 -20.93
C CYS A 124 1.30 4.41 -22.31
N THR A 125 0.04 4.51 -22.58
CA THR A 125 -0.46 4.27 -23.91
C THR A 125 0.07 5.24 -24.90
N THR A 126 0.56 6.31 -24.42
CA THR A 126 1.11 7.29 -25.32
C THR A 126 2.47 6.88 -25.79
#